data_e3c19c1e49cdfb546258e45178fe8109
#
_entry.id   e3c19c1e49cdfb546258e45178fe8109
#
_cell.length_a   1.000
_cell.length_b   1.000
_cell.length_c   1.000
_cell.angle_alpha   90.00
_cell.angle_beta   90.00
_cell.angle_gamma   90.00
#
_symmetry.space_group_name_H-M   'P 1'
#
loop_
_entity.id
_entity.type
_entity.pdbx_description
1 polymer ?
#
loop_
_entity_poly.entity_id
_entity_poly.type
_entity_poly.pdbx_seq_one_letter_code
_entity_poly.pdbx_strand_id
1 'polypeptide(L)'
;MRLALVVACAAALVAAGGRTTSAQRPQLVRVGLLAGRPEVVLSADSPLRVLDVQADRQDQLSVGAWTFRAGAAGVEIPGVARYGTVVRVSAEGDRPVRVEDKLRAYRGVVELRRTEGGLTVINELDLESYLYGVLKMEINPAWPPEAVKAQAVAARTLAVASVGRFAREGYDVRDNTDSQVYGGVTFEDPRATAAVDATRGLVLQYGGQPILAVYHADSGGRTESSENVWGRAYPYLRSVDDPYVAGSPYERWTLSLPLARVEEAVRAGGLPVRGLRSLEVAETSESGRALRVRLSGDEGTWELSGHRLRSLLGPDVLRSTLFTVRVEGGVATFEGRGWGHGVGLSQWGARGMALRGWDFVRILRHYYTGVQVALP
;
A
#
# COMPACT_ATOMS: atom_id res chain seq x y z
N MET A 1 -38.84 -79.16 7.80
CA MET A 1 -38.01 -78.25 8.56
C MET A 1 -37.18 -77.40 7.57
N ARG A 2 -37.63 -76.28 7.24
CA ARG A 2 -36.86 -75.31 6.37
C ARG A 2 -36.85 -73.96 7.10
N LEU A 3 -35.67 -73.53 7.49
CA LEU A 3 -35.41 -72.26 8.12
C LEU A 3 -35.48 -71.15 7.05
N ALA A 4 -36.31 -70.16 7.26
CA ALA A 4 -36.36 -68.94 6.42
C ALA A 4 -35.45 -67.87 7.03
N LEU A 5 -34.46 -67.45 6.26
CA LEU A 5 -33.55 -66.35 6.61
C LEU A 5 -34.18 -65.03 6.17
N VAL A 6 -34.47 -64.16 7.14
CA VAL A 6 -34.94 -62.79 6.87
C VAL A 6 -33.70 -61.91 6.77
N VAL A 7 -33.49 -61.35 5.57
CA VAL A 7 -32.46 -60.31 5.32
C VAL A 7 -33.10 -58.94 5.54
N ALA A 8 -32.67 -58.26 6.59
CA ALA A 8 -33.04 -56.85 6.83
C ALA A 8 -32.08 -55.92 6.07
N CYS A 9 -32.62 -55.23 5.06
CA CYS A 9 -31.90 -54.10 4.40
C CYS A 9 -31.94 -52.86 5.30
N ALA A 10 -30.81 -52.51 5.87
CA ALA A 10 -30.64 -51.21 6.53
C ALA A 10 -30.33 -50.17 5.44
N ALA A 11 -31.26 -49.27 5.18
CA ALA A 11 -31.03 -48.09 4.35
C ALA A 11 -30.24 -47.04 5.15
N ALA A 12 -28.96 -46.84 4.79
CA ALA A 12 -28.16 -45.75 5.33
C ALA A 12 -28.59 -44.41 4.68
N LEU A 13 -29.26 -43.56 5.45
CA LEU A 13 -29.46 -42.15 5.11
C LEU A 13 -28.11 -41.44 5.19
N VAL A 14 -27.52 -41.11 4.03
CA VAL A 14 -26.41 -40.17 3.94
C VAL A 14 -27.01 -38.77 4.15
N ALA A 15 -26.88 -38.24 5.37
CA ALA A 15 -27.16 -36.84 5.64
C ALA A 15 -26.09 -36.01 4.93
N ALA A 16 -26.48 -35.33 3.83
CA ALA A 16 -25.68 -34.29 3.20
C ALA A 16 -25.59 -33.12 4.19
N GLY A 17 -24.53 -33.11 4.99
CA GLY A 17 -24.19 -31.97 5.84
C GLY A 17 -23.80 -30.78 4.96
N GLY A 18 -24.76 -29.91 4.68
CA GLY A 18 -24.50 -28.62 4.11
C GLY A 18 -23.53 -27.87 5.03
N ARG A 19 -22.30 -27.67 4.59
CA ARG A 19 -21.39 -26.71 5.22
C ARG A 19 -22.03 -25.34 5.04
N THR A 20 -22.69 -24.85 6.07
CA THR A 20 -23.02 -23.43 6.19
C THR A 20 -21.67 -22.71 6.22
N THR A 21 -21.32 -22.06 5.13
CA THR A 21 -20.25 -21.10 5.09
C THR A 21 -20.62 -20.00 6.08
N SER A 22 -20.02 -20.03 7.26
CA SER A 22 -20.05 -18.91 8.19
C SER A 22 -19.60 -17.69 7.38
N ALA A 23 -20.48 -16.71 7.21
CA ALA A 23 -20.10 -15.45 6.60
C ALA A 23 -18.95 -14.87 7.44
N GLN A 24 -17.75 -14.92 6.89
CA GLN A 24 -16.56 -14.41 7.54
C GLN A 24 -16.81 -12.93 7.80
N ARG A 25 -16.69 -12.46 9.06
CA ARG A 25 -16.87 -11.05 9.39
C ARG A 25 -15.94 -10.23 8.49
N PRO A 26 -16.43 -9.14 7.88
CA PRO A 26 -15.59 -8.31 7.03
C PRO A 26 -14.36 -7.85 7.82
N GLN A 27 -13.18 -8.06 7.25
CA GLN A 27 -11.94 -7.58 7.84
C GLN A 27 -11.93 -6.05 7.75
N LEU A 28 -11.93 -5.38 8.90
CA LEU A 28 -11.85 -3.92 8.97
C LEU A 28 -10.38 -3.47 8.85
N VAL A 29 -10.20 -2.32 8.22
CA VAL A 29 -8.92 -1.60 8.12
C VAL A 29 -9.12 -0.18 8.65
N ARG A 30 -8.15 0.27 9.42
CA ARG A 30 -8.10 1.62 9.99
C ARG A 30 -7.03 2.43 9.29
N VAL A 31 -7.41 3.47 8.58
CA VAL A 31 -6.53 4.31 7.77
C VAL A 31 -6.33 5.66 8.44
N GLY A 32 -5.09 5.98 8.84
CA GLY A 32 -4.73 7.31 9.33
C GLY A 32 -4.75 8.33 8.19
N LEU A 33 -5.65 9.33 8.29
CA LEU A 33 -5.83 10.36 7.27
C LEU A 33 -5.10 11.67 7.63
N LEU A 34 -5.26 12.13 8.87
CA LEU A 34 -4.67 13.38 9.39
C LEU A 34 -4.26 13.18 10.84
N ALA A 35 -3.25 13.91 11.28
CA ALA A 35 -2.83 13.93 12.67
C ALA A 35 -2.48 15.37 13.11
N GLY A 36 -2.64 15.65 14.43
CA GLY A 36 -2.25 16.92 15.02
C GLY A 36 -3.07 18.12 14.55
N ARG A 37 -4.34 17.91 14.15
CA ARG A 37 -5.20 19.00 13.65
C ARG A 37 -5.91 19.70 14.80
N PRO A 38 -5.90 21.04 14.88
CA PRO A 38 -6.67 21.76 15.89
C PRO A 38 -8.18 21.61 15.65
N GLU A 39 -8.59 21.52 14.40
CA GLU A 39 -9.96 21.30 13.97
C GLU A 39 -10.00 20.54 12.64
N VAL A 40 -11.15 19.93 12.35
CA VAL A 40 -11.46 19.21 11.10
C VAL A 40 -12.91 19.48 10.72
N VAL A 41 -13.17 19.68 9.43
CA VAL A 41 -14.54 19.84 8.92
C VAL A 41 -14.98 18.54 8.25
N LEU A 42 -16.10 17.99 8.75
CA LEU A 42 -16.77 16.82 8.15
C LEU A 42 -18.10 17.23 7.56
N SER A 43 -18.44 16.68 6.39
CA SER A 43 -19.73 16.89 5.76
C SER A 43 -20.27 15.63 5.09
N ALA A 44 -21.56 15.58 4.79
CA ALA A 44 -22.18 14.56 3.96
C ALA A 44 -23.46 15.10 3.31
N ASP A 45 -23.92 14.38 2.26
CA ASP A 45 -25.18 14.65 1.57
C ASP A 45 -26.41 14.03 2.31
N SER A 46 -26.20 13.50 3.51
CA SER A 46 -27.22 12.97 4.42
C SER A 46 -26.88 13.37 5.86
N PRO A 47 -27.82 13.21 6.82
CA PRO A 47 -27.53 13.48 8.23
C PRO A 47 -26.31 12.70 8.72
N LEU A 48 -25.49 13.32 9.56
CA LEU A 48 -24.37 12.67 10.22
C LEU A 48 -24.80 12.09 11.56
N ARG A 49 -24.39 10.85 11.84
CA ARG A 49 -24.50 10.21 13.15
C ARG A 49 -23.17 10.34 13.84
N VAL A 50 -23.19 10.85 15.06
CA VAL A 50 -22.02 11.10 15.89
C VAL A 50 -22.13 10.24 17.14
N LEU A 51 -21.23 9.26 17.29
CA LEU A 51 -21.16 8.37 18.46
C LEU A 51 -20.00 8.82 19.36
N ASP A 52 -20.32 9.26 20.58
CA ASP A 52 -19.36 9.39 21.67
C ASP A 52 -19.07 7.99 22.24
N VAL A 53 -17.88 7.47 21.98
CA VAL A 53 -17.53 6.09 22.36
C VAL A 53 -17.44 5.90 23.88
N GLN A 54 -17.03 6.92 24.62
CA GLN A 54 -16.89 6.82 26.08
C GLN A 54 -18.22 6.98 26.82
N ALA A 55 -19.10 7.86 26.35
CA ALA A 55 -20.39 8.10 26.96
C ALA A 55 -21.50 7.18 26.40
N ASP A 56 -21.20 6.37 25.40
CA ASP A 56 -22.19 5.57 24.63
C ASP A 56 -23.39 6.41 24.19
N ARG A 57 -23.14 7.69 23.81
CA ARG A 57 -24.13 8.65 23.40
C ARG A 57 -24.09 8.86 21.90
N GLN A 58 -25.24 8.76 21.24
CA GLN A 58 -25.38 9.03 19.82
C GLN A 58 -26.21 10.31 19.60
N ASP A 59 -25.62 11.23 18.83
CA ASP A 59 -26.29 12.44 18.35
C ASP A 59 -26.45 12.39 16.84
N GLN A 60 -27.44 13.12 16.32
CA GLN A 60 -27.67 13.29 14.88
C GLN A 60 -27.51 14.76 14.51
N LEU A 61 -26.70 15.03 13.50
CA LEU A 61 -26.49 16.36 12.95
C LEU A 61 -27.20 16.44 11.59
N SER A 62 -27.78 17.60 11.29
CA SER A 62 -28.39 17.86 9.98
C SER A 62 -27.41 17.75 8.83
N VAL A 63 -27.93 17.60 7.62
CA VAL A 63 -27.13 17.67 6.38
C VAL A 63 -26.32 18.97 6.34
N GLY A 64 -25.05 18.87 5.96
CA GLY A 64 -24.15 20.01 5.85
C GLY A 64 -22.75 19.74 6.39
N ALA A 65 -21.99 20.81 6.55
CA ALA A 65 -20.63 20.79 7.06
C ALA A 65 -20.59 21.14 8.54
N TRP A 66 -19.85 20.36 9.31
CA TRP A 66 -19.70 20.50 10.75
C TRP A 66 -18.25 20.54 11.16
N THR A 67 -17.86 21.56 11.91
CA THR A 67 -16.50 21.72 12.43
C THR A 67 -16.36 21.00 13.76
N PHE A 68 -15.43 20.05 13.83
CA PHE A 68 -15.01 19.36 15.04
C PHE A 68 -13.68 19.92 15.50
N ARG A 69 -13.55 20.31 16.78
CA ARG A 69 -12.35 20.87 17.39
C ARG A 69 -11.74 19.98 18.45
N ALA A 70 -10.44 20.11 18.60
CA ALA A 70 -9.72 19.56 19.73
C ALA A 70 -10.01 20.41 20.98
N GLY A 71 -11.00 20.02 21.77
CA GLY A 71 -11.30 20.65 23.07
C GLY A 71 -10.29 20.28 24.15
N ALA A 72 -10.41 20.90 25.33
CA ALA A 72 -9.51 20.64 26.46
C ALA A 72 -9.56 19.17 26.94
N ALA A 73 -10.75 18.58 27.01
CA ALA A 73 -10.98 17.23 27.55
C ALA A 73 -11.44 16.21 26.49
N GLY A 74 -11.68 16.63 25.25
CA GLY A 74 -12.22 15.74 24.23
C GLY A 74 -12.44 16.44 22.89
N VAL A 75 -13.39 15.94 22.11
CA VAL A 75 -13.81 16.52 20.82
C VAL A 75 -15.00 17.42 21.07
N GLU A 76 -15.08 18.57 20.42
CA GLU A 76 -16.24 19.46 20.54
C GLU A 76 -16.71 19.97 19.17
N ILE A 77 -18.03 20.18 19.07
CA ILE A 77 -18.64 20.97 18.01
C ILE A 77 -18.99 22.31 18.65
N PRO A 78 -18.32 23.43 18.29
CA PRO A 78 -18.46 24.72 18.94
C PRO A 78 -19.93 25.19 19.00
N GLY A 79 -20.40 25.53 20.20
CA GLY A 79 -21.78 25.99 20.43
C GLY A 79 -22.87 24.92 20.32
N VAL A 80 -22.51 23.66 20.07
CA VAL A 80 -23.48 22.56 19.86
C VAL A 80 -23.30 21.44 20.88
N ALA A 81 -22.14 20.79 20.91
CA ALA A 81 -21.91 19.62 21.77
C ALA A 81 -20.46 19.45 22.18
N ARG A 82 -20.26 18.73 23.29
CA ARG A 82 -18.96 18.23 23.75
C ARG A 82 -19.02 16.72 23.90
N TYR A 83 -17.94 16.06 23.51
CA TYR A 83 -17.78 14.62 23.47
C TYR A 83 -16.52 14.19 24.22
N GLY A 84 -16.38 12.92 24.50
CA GLY A 84 -15.17 12.31 25.00
C GLY A 84 -14.00 12.38 24.00
N THR A 85 -12.94 11.64 24.30
CA THR A 85 -11.69 11.69 23.51
C THR A 85 -11.78 10.94 22.18
N VAL A 86 -12.79 10.09 22.00
CA VAL A 86 -13.01 9.31 20.77
C VAL A 86 -14.45 9.48 20.29
N VAL A 87 -14.60 10.00 19.09
CA VAL A 87 -15.88 10.23 18.42
C VAL A 87 -15.87 9.51 17.08
N ARG A 88 -16.95 8.80 16.77
CA ARG A 88 -17.13 8.08 15.50
C ARG A 88 -18.24 8.74 14.71
N VAL A 89 -17.95 9.17 13.50
CA VAL A 89 -18.88 9.86 12.62
C VAL A 89 -19.17 9.00 11.40
N SER A 90 -20.42 8.77 11.12
CA SER A 90 -20.92 8.10 9.91
C SER A 90 -22.07 8.89 9.30
N ALA A 91 -22.31 8.72 8.01
CA ALA A 91 -23.43 9.31 7.33
C ALA A 91 -24.59 8.30 7.25
N GLU A 92 -25.84 8.80 7.32
CA GLU A 92 -27.01 7.96 7.24
C GLU A 92 -27.14 7.29 5.86
N GLY A 93 -27.58 6.00 5.83
CA GLY A 93 -27.71 5.20 4.62
C GLY A 93 -26.36 4.81 3.98
N ASP A 94 -25.31 4.63 4.80
CA ASP A 94 -23.95 4.27 4.38
C ASP A 94 -23.36 5.21 3.31
N ARG A 95 -23.82 6.47 3.30
CA ARG A 95 -23.27 7.51 2.43
C ARG A 95 -21.84 7.85 2.87
N PRO A 96 -20.97 8.26 1.92
CA PRO A 96 -19.63 8.68 2.26
C PRO A 96 -19.59 9.94 3.13
N VAL A 97 -18.67 9.96 4.09
CA VAL A 97 -18.34 11.17 4.87
C VAL A 97 -17.19 11.90 4.18
N ARG A 98 -17.38 13.18 3.92
CA ARG A 98 -16.35 14.04 3.34
C ARG A 98 -15.48 14.63 4.44
N VAL A 99 -14.18 14.54 4.29
CA VAL A 99 -13.18 15.24 5.09
C VAL A 99 -12.71 16.44 4.25
N GLU A 100 -13.20 17.63 4.58
CA GLU A 100 -12.99 18.83 3.75
C GLU A 100 -11.52 19.22 3.65
N ASP A 101 -10.76 19.07 4.72
CA ASP A 101 -9.29 19.29 4.75
C ASP A 101 -8.52 18.42 3.74
N LYS A 102 -9.09 17.30 3.31
CA LYS A 102 -8.51 16.41 2.29
C LYS A 102 -9.17 16.58 0.93
N LEU A 103 -10.29 17.30 0.83
CA LEU A 103 -11.16 17.39 -0.35
C LEU A 103 -11.60 16.01 -0.88
N ARG A 104 -11.79 15.05 0.03
CA ARG A 104 -12.09 13.65 -0.30
C ARG A 104 -13.24 13.12 0.53
N ALA A 105 -14.00 12.19 -0.06
CA ALA A 105 -15.08 11.45 0.60
C ALA A 105 -14.66 10.01 0.88
N TYR A 106 -15.14 9.46 2.01
CA TYR A 106 -14.71 8.17 2.53
C TYR A 106 -15.93 7.31 2.91
N ARG A 107 -15.88 6.02 2.55
CA ARG A 107 -16.85 5.00 3.01
C ARG A 107 -16.62 4.66 4.46
N GLY A 108 -17.62 4.05 5.11
CA GLY A 108 -17.51 3.56 6.48
C GLY A 108 -17.56 4.68 7.51
N VAL A 109 -16.71 4.61 8.52
CA VAL A 109 -16.71 5.50 9.67
C VAL A 109 -15.48 6.40 9.66
N VAL A 110 -15.65 7.68 9.97
CA VAL A 110 -14.57 8.62 10.27
C VAL A 110 -14.48 8.74 11.78
N GLU A 111 -13.41 8.24 12.38
CA GLU A 111 -13.13 8.40 13.80
C GLU A 111 -12.25 9.63 14.02
N LEU A 112 -12.66 10.47 14.96
CA LEU A 112 -11.90 11.60 15.48
C LEU A 112 -11.39 11.24 16.85
N ARG A 113 -10.07 11.28 17.02
CA ARG A 113 -9.40 10.95 18.28
C ARG A 113 -8.67 12.18 18.80
N ARG A 114 -9.03 12.65 19.99
CA ARG A 114 -8.32 13.72 20.68
C ARG A 114 -7.01 13.17 21.26
N THR A 115 -5.88 13.74 20.83
CA THR A 115 -4.54 13.44 21.31
C THR A 115 -3.88 14.73 21.83
N GLU A 116 -2.74 14.64 22.48
CA GLU A 116 -2.02 15.84 22.97
C GLU A 116 -1.76 16.86 21.86
N GLY A 117 -1.42 16.38 20.65
CA GLY A 117 -1.13 17.23 19.48
C GLY A 117 -2.37 17.76 18.74
N GLY A 118 -3.60 17.42 19.14
CA GLY A 118 -4.82 17.82 18.42
C GLY A 118 -5.72 16.65 18.08
N LEU A 119 -6.43 16.69 16.94
CA LEU A 119 -7.24 15.61 16.42
C LEU A 119 -6.42 14.71 15.49
N THR A 120 -6.53 13.41 15.67
CA THR A 120 -6.17 12.39 14.68
C THR A 120 -7.45 11.93 14.01
N VAL A 121 -7.46 11.94 12.67
CA VAL A 121 -8.60 11.52 11.83
C VAL A 121 -8.28 10.17 11.24
N ILE A 122 -9.15 9.19 11.47
CA ILE A 122 -8.98 7.80 11.04
C ILE A 122 -10.23 7.39 10.26
N ASN A 123 -10.05 6.79 9.09
CA ASN A 123 -11.14 6.16 8.37
C ASN A 123 -11.14 4.65 8.65
N GLU A 124 -12.22 4.14 9.19
CA GLU A 124 -12.43 2.72 9.44
C GLU A 124 -13.48 2.18 8.48
N LEU A 125 -13.12 1.16 7.71
CA LEU A 125 -13.97 0.55 6.70
C LEU A 125 -13.58 -0.90 6.44
N ASP A 126 -14.40 -1.64 5.68
CA ASP A 126 -14.03 -2.98 5.23
C ASP A 126 -12.89 -2.95 4.21
N LEU A 127 -12.10 -4.03 4.18
CA LEU A 127 -10.90 -4.16 3.36
C LEU A 127 -11.17 -3.99 1.86
N GLU A 128 -12.29 -4.50 1.34
CA GLU A 128 -12.59 -4.39 -0.08
C GLU A 128 -12.96 -2.94 -0.46
N SER A 129 -13.73 -2.27 0.38
CA SER A 129 -14.01 -0.82 0.22
C SER A 129 -12.74 0.04 0.31
N TYR A 130 -11.78 -0.33 1.16
CA TYR A 130 -10.46 0.29 1.18
C TYR A 130 -9.74 0.14 -0.17
N LEU A 131 -9.75 -1.07 -0.74
CA LEU A 131 -9.09 -1.35 -2.01
C LEU A 131 -9.72 -0.62 -3.19
N TYR A 132 -11.03 -0.33 -3.19
CA TYR A 132 -11.66 0.51 -4.22
C TYR A 132 -10.98 1.89 -4.31
N GLY A 133 -10.66 2.48 -3.16
CA GLY A 133 -9.98 3.78 -3.07
C GLY A 133 -8.47 3.74 -3.24
N VAL A 134 -7.84 2.55 -3.22
CA VAL A 134 -6.40 2.34 -3.42
C VAL A 134 -6.06 2.04 -4.88
N LEU A 135 -6.81 1.14 -5.52
CA LEU A 135 -6.34 0.45 -6.71
C LEU A 135 -6.07 1.38 -7.90
N LYS A 136 -6.94 2.38 -8.13
CA LYS A 136 -6.72 3.40 -9.17
C LYS A 136 -5.50 4.28 -8.91
N MET A 137 -5.13 4.46 -7.65
CA MET A 137 -3.96 5.28 -7.28
C MET A 137 -2.65 4.53 -7.52
N GLU A 138 -2.69 3.20 -7.52
CA GLU A 138 -1.53 2.33 -7.67
C GLU A 138 -1.32 1.86 -9.13
N ILE A 139 -2.38 1.58 -9.88
CA ILE A 139 -2.29 1.04 -11.23
C ILE A 139 -3.30 1.71 -12.17
N ASN A 140 -2.95 1.82 -13.45
CA ASN A 140 -3.91 2.32 -14.44
C ASN A 140 -5.06 1.31 -14.66
N PRO A 141 -6.31 1.66 -14.32
CA PRO A 141 -7.45 0.74 -14.43
C PRO A 141 -7.81 0.36 -15.89
N ALA A 142 -7.28 1.10 -16.88
CA ALA A 142 -7.47 0.79 -18.30
C ALA A 142 -6.52 -0.31 -18.82
N TRP A 143 -5.60 -0.79 -18.01
CA TRP A 143 -4.72 -1.89 -18.37
C TRP A 143 -5.49 -3.22 -18.47
N PRO A 144 -4.90 -4.27 -19.06
CA PRO A 144 -5.56 -5.57 -19.15
C PRO A 144 -6.07 -6.04 -17.79
N PRO A 145 -7.32 -6.57 -17.72
CA PRO A 145 -7.97 -6.93 -16.45
C PRO A 145 -7.13 -7.84 -15.56
N GLU A 146 -6.37 -8.77 -16.14
CA GLU A 146 -5.55 -9.71 -15.36
C GLU A 146 -4.38 -9.01 -14.64
N ALA A 147 -3.83 -7.94 -15.21
CA ALA A 147 -2.84 -7.11 -14.51
C ALA A 147 -3.46 -6.34 -13.34
N VAL A 148 -4.67 -5.80 -13.52
CA VAL A 148 -5.40 -5.06 -12.47
C VAL A 148 -5.84 -6.01 -11.35
N LYS A 149 -6.27 -7.24 -11.68
CA LYS A 149 -6.58 -8.30 -10.70
C LYS A 149 -5.32 -8.72 -9.91
N ALA A 150 -4.17 -8.89 -10.58
CA ALA A 150 -2.91 -9.20 -9.90
C ALA A 150 -2.54 -8.10 -8.90
N GLN A 151 -2.68 -6.83 -9.30
CA GLN A 151 -2.46 -5.69 -8.39
C GLN A 151 -3.46 -5.69 -7.23
N ALA A 152 -4.74 -6.01 -7.46
CA ALA A 152 -5.76 -6.05 -6.41
C ALA A 152 -5.42 -7.09 -5.33
N VAL A 153 -4.99 -8.31 -5.75
CA VAL A 153 -4.57 -9.37 -4.82
C VAL A 153 -3.30 -8.97 -4.07
N ALA A 154 -2.30 -8.38 -4.75
CA ALA A 154 -1.07 -7.91 -4.10
C ALA A 154 -1.37 -6.80 -3.09
N ALA A 155 -2.19 -5.80 -3.46
CA ALA A 155 -2.58 -4.70 -2.58
C ALA A 155 -3.38 -5.18 -1.36
N ARG A 156 -4.31 -6.12 -1.54
CA ARG A 156 -5.06 -6.76 -0.44
C ARG A 156 -4.13 -7.48 0.51
N THR A 157 -3.21 -8.27 -0.03
CA THR A 157 -2.25 -9.03 0.78
C THR A 157 -1.35 -8.09 1.59
N LEU A 158 -0.86 -7.02 0.97
CA LEU A 158 -0.04 -6.01 1.66
C LEU A 158 -0.82 -5.30 2.77
N ALA A 159 -2.10 -4.95 2.53
CA ALA A 159 -2.96 -4.35 3.55
C ALA A 159 -3.14 -5.30 4.75
N VAL A 160 -3.47 -6.58 4.50
CA VAL A 160 -3.61 -7.62 5.53
C VAL A 160 -2.32 -7.79 6.34
N ALA A 161 -1.17 -7.88 5.66
CA ALA A 161 0.13 -8.01 6.32
C ALA A 161 0.57 -6.74 7.08
N SER A 162 -0.08 -5.61 6.84
CA SER A 162 0.22 -4.31 7.45
C SER A 162 -0.70 -3.95 8.62
N VAL A 163 -1.72 -4.76 8.91
CA VAL A 163 -2.62 -4.54 10.07
C VAL A 163 -1.81 -4.43 11.35
N GLY A 164 -2.09 -3.37 12.13
CA GLY A 164 -1.40 -3.10 13.39
C GLY A 164 -0.03 -2.43 13.26
N ARG A 165 0.44 -2.12 12.05
CA ARG A 165 1.76 -1.49 11.84
C ARG A 165 1.89 -0.15 12.56
N PHE A 166 0.80 0.61 12.64
CA PHE A 166 0.72 1.90 13.34
C PHE A 166 -0.24 1.85 14.54
N ALA A 167 -0.36 0.71 15.21
CA ALA A 167 -1.28 0.51 16.34
C ALA A 167 -1.05 1.51 17.49
N ARG A 168 0.20 1.96 17.72
CA ARG A 168 0.51 3.00 18.72
C ARG A 168 -0.12 4.35 18.39
N GLU A 169 -0.37 4.62 17.11
CA GLU A 169 -1.03 5.83 16.61
C GLU A 169 -2.54 5.66 16.50
N GLY A 170 -3.04 4.42 16.72
CA GLY A 170 -4.46 4.08 16.75
C GLY A 170 -5.05 3.64 15.39
N TYR A 171 -4.22 3.38 14.38
CA TYR A 171 -4.64 2.91 13.06
C TYR A 171 -3.68 1.84 12.51
N ASP A 172 -4.02 1.21 11.39
CA ASP A 172 -3.25 0.12 10.78
C ASP A 172 -2.29 0.60 9.70
N VAL A 173 -2.76 1.49 8.83
CA VAL A 173 -2.06 1.97 7.64
C VAL A 173 -2.21 3.48 7.50
N ARG A 174 -1.34 4.11 6.70
CA ARG A 174 -1.42 5.52 6.29
C ARG A 174 -1.95 5.63 4.87
N ASP A 175 -2.55 6.77 4.54
CA ASP A 175 -3.11 7.07 3.22
C ASP A 175 -2.08 7.55 2.17
N ASN A 176 -0.79 7.26 2.39
CA ASN A 176 0.32 7.71 1.58
C ASN A 176 1.31 6.57 1.25
N THR A 177 2.46 6.90 0.66
CA THR A 177 3.50 5.95 0.23
C THR A 177 4.20 5.20 1.36
N ASP A 178 3.98 5.55 2.64
CA ASP A 178 4.45 4.74 3.78
C ASP A 178 3.69 3.42 3.89
N SER A 179 2.48 3.37 3.33
CA SER A 179 1.64 2.18 3.22
C SER A 179 1.17 1.99 1.78
N GLN A 180 -0.02 2.52 1.44
CA GLN A 180 -0.60 2.53 0.09
C GLN A 180 -1.33 3.85 -0.10
N VAL A 181 -1.22 4.44 -1.29
CA VAL A 181 -1.91 5.70 -1.56
C VAL A 181 -3.42 5.45 -1.60
N TYR A 182 -4.14 6.03 -0.63
CA TYR A 182 -5.59 5.86 -0.48
C TYR A 182 -6.33 7.17 -0.77
N GLY A 183 -7.18 7.16 -1.77
CA GLY A 183 -7.91 8.33 -2.26
C GLY A 183 -9.37 8.44 -1.79
N GLY A 184 -9.90 7.40 -1.11
CA GLY A 184 -11.33 7.31 -0.79
C GLY A 184 -12.21 7.17 -2.03
N VAL A 185 -13.51 7.43 -1.86
CA VAL A 185 -14.53 7.32 -2.93
C VAL A 185 -14.21 8.21 -4.14
N THR A 186 -13.61 9.36 -3.91
CA THR A 186 -13.26 10.34 -4.94
C THR A 186 -12.35 9.74 -6.04
N PHE A 187 -11.59 8.71 -5.69
CA PHE A 187 -10.65 8.05 -6.58
C PHE A 187 -11.05 6.62 -6.97
N GLU A 188 -12.27 6.19 -6.71
CA GLU A 188 -12.77 4.91 -7.21
C GLU A 188 -12.91 4.93 -8.75
N ASP A 189 -12.65 3.79 -9.39
CA ASP A 189 -12.85 3.58 -10.82
C ASP A 189 -13.59 2.25 -11.01
N PRO A 190 -14.68 2.21 -11.79
CA PRO A 190 -15.48 0.99 -11.96
C PRO A 190 -14.68 -0.23 -12.45
N ARG A 191 -13.64 -0.03 -13.26
CA ARG A 191 -12.78 -1.13 -13.75
C ARG A 191 -11.86 -1.67 -12.65
N ALA A 192 -11.34 -0.77 -11.80
CA ALA A 192 -10.57 -1.14 -10.62
C ALA A 192 -11.47 -1.88 -9.60
N THR A 193 -12.67 -1.35 -9.32
CA THR A 193 -13.66 -1.99 -8.46
C THR A 193 -14.02 -3.39 -8.95
N ALA A 194 -14.27 -3.57 -10.26
CA ALA A 194 -14.56 -4.88 -10.84
C ALA A 194 -13.40 -5.89 -10.65
N ALA A 195 -12.14 -5.44 -10.72
CA ALA A 195 -10.98 -6.30 -10.46
C ALA A 195 -10.87 -6.70 -8.98
N VAL A 196 -11.16 -5.79 -8.04
CA VAL A 196 -11.23 -6.08 -6.61
C VAL A 196 -12.32 -7.11 -6.34
N ASP A 197 -13.53 -6.91 -6.89
CA ASP A 197 -14.66 -7.82 -6.69
C ASP A 197 -14.42 -9.21 -7.29
N ALA A 198 -13.81 -9.28 -8.49
CA ALA A 198 -13.47 -10.54 -9.14
C ALA A 198 -12.40 -11.34 -8.39
N THR A 199 -11.66 -10.71 -7.47
CA THR A 199 -10.61 -11.32 -6.65
C THR A 199 -10.89 -11.23 -5.15
N ARG A 200 -12.16 -10.98 -4.78
CA ARG A 200 -12.58 -10.74 -3.40
C ARG A 200 -12.04 -11.77 -2.43
N GLY A 201 -11.41 -11.31 -1.36
CA GLY A 201 -10.84 -12.13 -0.29
C GLY A 201 -9.55 -12.87 -0.66
N LEU A 202 -9.14 -12.96 -1.93
CA LEU A 202 -7.92 -13.66 -2.31
C LEU A 202 -6.66 -12.90 -1.84
N VAL A 203 -5.77 -13.63 -1.18
CA VAL A 203 -4.45 -13.14 -0.73
C VAL A 203 -3.33 -14.08 -1.17
N LEU A 204 -2.11 -13.56 -1.17
CA LEU A 204 -0.89 -14.34 -1.37
C LEU A 204 -0.41 -14.89 -0.04
N GLN A 205 -0.17 -16.19 0.01
CA GLN A 205 0.33 -16.87 1.20
C GLN A 205 1.63 -17.61 0.92
N TYR A 206 2.52 -17.63 1.92
CA TYR A 206 3.69 -18.50 1.99
C TYR A 206 3.71 -19.19 3.34
N GLY A 207 3.76 -20.53 3.33
CA GLY A 207 3.65 -21.30 4.59
C GLY A 207 2.33 -21.06 5.35
N GLY A 208 1.23 -20.81 4.64
CA GLY A 208 -0.10 -20.57 5.23
C GLY A 208 -0.28 -19.18 5.85
N GLN A 209 0.66 -18.24 5.67
CA GLN A 209 0.57 -16.88 6.19
C GLN A 209 0.59 -15.85 5.05
N PRO A 210 -0.18 -14.75 5.15
CA PRO A 210 -0.11 -13.65 4.19
C PRO A 210 1.32 -13.10 4.10
N ILE A 211 1.78 -12.85 2.87
CA ILE A 211 3.13 -12.35 2.61
C ILE A 211 3.20 -10.81 2.65
N LEU A 212 4.41 -10.28 2.73
CA LEU A 212 4.69 -8.88 2.45
C LEU A 212 4.68 -8.68 0.91
N ALA A 213 3.49 -8.48 0.32
CA ALA A 213 3.28 -8.42 -1.12
C ALA A 213 3.59 -7.04 -1.69
N VAL A 214 4.84 -6.61 -1.60
CA VAL A 214 5.31 -5.31 -2.13
C VAL A 214 5.33 -5.30 -3.65
N TYR A 215 5.14 -4.12 -4.23
CA TYR A 215 5.12 -3.91 -5.67
C TYR A 215 5.75 -2.56 -6.05
N HIS A 216 6.07 -2.40 -7.32
CA HIS A 216 6.71 -1.19 -7.84
C HIS A 216 6.30 -0.97 -9.31
N ALA A 217 6.55 0.22 -9.85
CA ALA A 217 6.09 0.56 -11.19
C ALA A 217 6.75 -0.29 -12.27
N ASP A 218 8.08 -0.37 -12.31
CA ASP A 218 8.83 -1.02 -13.40
C ASP A 218 10.14 -1.60 -12.88
N SER A 219 10.38 -2.89 -13.18
CA SER A 219 11.60 -3.60 -12.77
C SER A 219 12.86 -3.20 -13.55
N GLY A 220 12.69 -2.62 -14.75
CA GLY A 220 13.80 -2.38 -15.68
C GLY A 220 14.35 -3.65 -16.34
N GLY A 221 13.61 -4.79 -16.30
CA GLY A 221 13.95 -6.06 -16.94
C GLY A 221 14.31 -7.20 -15.98
N ARG A 222 14.52 -6.92 -14.69
CA ARG A 222 14.74 -7.91 -13.63
C ARG A 222 14.36 -7.32 -12.29
N THR A 223 13.66 -8.09 -11.44
CA THR A 223 13.36 -7.66 -10.08
C THR A 223 14.56 -7.82 -9.15
N GLU A 224 14.46 -7.31 -7.92
CA GLU A 224 15.52 -7.36 -6.91
C GLU A 224 15.13 -8.27 -5.75
N SER A 225 16.10 -8.89 -5.11
CA SER A 225 15.94 -9.65 -3.87
C SER A 225 15.79 -8.71 -2.67
N SER A 226 14.91 -9.04 -1.74
CA SER A 226 14.53 -8.17 -0.62
C SER A 226 15.67 -7.78 0.31
N GLU A 227 16.64 -8.67 0.53
CA GLU A 227 17.80 -8.41 1.38
C GLU A 227 18.69 -7.30 0.84
N ASN A 228 18.75 -7.11 -0.47
CA ASN A 228 19.54 -6.08 -1.12
C ASN A 228 18.95 -4.67 -0.95
N VAL A 229 17.65 -4.60 -0.60
CA VAL A 229 16.94 -3.33 -0.40
C VAL A 229 16.72 -3.03 1.08
N TRP A 230 16.34 -4.04 1.87
CA TRP A 230 15.94 -3.86 3.28
C TRP A 230 16.78 -4.65 4.28
N GLY A 231 17.84 -5.36 3.83
CA GLY A 231 18.71 -6.15 4.69
C GLY A 231 18.08 -7.43 5.24
N ARG A 232 16.85 -7.78 4.83
CA ARG A 232 16.11 -8.97 5.26
C ARG A 232 15.71 -9.82 4.07
N ALA A 233 16.15 -11.07 4.07
CA ALA A 233 15.78 -12.05 3.07
C ALA A 233 14.37 -12.61 3.36
N TYR A 234 13.45 -12.42 2.41
CA TYR A 234 12.16 -13.11 2.41
C TYR A 234 12.20 -14.19 1.32
N PRO A 235 11.83 -15.45 1.63
CA PRO A 235 11.97 -16.55 0.66
C PRO A 235 11.09 -16.37 -0.59
N TYR A 236 10.05 -15.58 -0.50
CA TYR A 236 9.11 -15.28 -1.59
C TYR A 236 9.40 -13.96 -2.33
N LEU A 237 10.37 -13.14 -1.88
CA LEU A 237 10.79 -11.88 -2.53
C LEU A 237 12.20 -12.03 -3.11
N ARG A 238 12.30 -12.83 -4.19
CA ARG A 238 13.53 -13.15 -4.88
C ARG A 238 13.61 -12.40 -6.20
N SER A 239 14.82 -12.18 -6.67
CA SER A 239 15.07 -11.63 -8.01
C SER A 239 14.57 -12.59 -9.08
N VAL A 240 13.76 -12.09 -10.02
CA VAL A 240 13.25 -12.85 -11.17
C VAL A 240 13.41 -12.02 -12.45
N ASP A 241 13.61 -12.70 -13.59
CA ASP A 241 13.64 -12.05 -14.89
C ASP A 241 12.28 -11.48 -15.26
N ASP A 242 12.26 -10.27 -15.82
CA ASP A 242 11.03 -9.57 -16.21
C ASP A 242 11.16 -8.95 -17.62
N PRO A 243 11.24 -9.79 -18.67
CA PRO A 243 11.36 -9.30 -20.05
C PRO A 243 10.04 -8.74 -20.60
N TYR A 244 9.06 -8.51 -19.74
CA TYR A 244 7.70 -8.10 -20.10
C TYR A 244 7.44 -6.60 -19.97
N VAL A 245 8.41 -5.81 -19.55
CA VAL A 245 8.28 -4.35 -19.31
C VAL A 245 8.27 -3.51 -20.59
N ALA A 246 8.36 -4.11 -21.76
CA ALA A 246 8.40 -3.41 -23.04
C ALA A 246 7.22 -2.44 -23.23
N GLY A 247 7.51 -1.24 -23.73
CA GLY A 247 6.56 -0.13 -23.88
C GLY A 247 6.36 0.69 -22.62
N SER A 248 7.15 0.43 -21.58
CA SER A 248 7.18 1.26 -20.38
C SER A 248 7.88 2.60 -20.66
N PRO A 249 7.37 3.74 -20.14
CA PRO A 249 8.06 5.02 -20.23
C PRO A 249 9.33 5.06 -19.35
N TYR A 250 9.62 3.97 -18.62
CA TYR A 250 10.75 3.85 -17.72
C TYR A 250 11.82 2.87 -18.23
N GLU A 251 11.70 2.38 -19.46
CA GLU A 251 12.70 1.49 -20.07
C GLU A 251 14.09 2.10 -20.07
N ARG A 252 14.17 3.42 -20.23
CA ARG A 252 15.40 4.20 -20.12
C ARG A 252 15.07 5.59 -19.57
N TRP A 253 15.95 6.07 -18.70
CA TRP A 253 15.89 7.44 -18.19
C TRP A 253 17.30 7.98 -17.96
N THR A 254 17.46 9.30 -18.07
CA THR A 254 18.69 10.02 -17.75
C THR A 254 18.37 11.09 -16.73
N LEU A 255 19.26 11.25 -15.75
CA LEU A 255 19.17 12.29 -14.72
C LEU A 255 20.54 12.94 -14.57
N SER A 256 20.64 14.23 -14.74
CA SER A 256 21.86 15.00 -14.50
C SER A 256 21.67 15.91 -13.29
N LEU A 257 22.56 15.81 -12.31
CA LEU A 257 22.54 16.61 -11.09
C LEU A 257 23.92 17.24 -10.86
N PRO A 258 24.00 18.52 -10.51
CA PRO A 258 25.24 19.10 -9.97
C PRO A 258 25.71 18.29 -8.74
N LEU A 259 27.02 18.01 -8.63
CA LEU A 259 27.58 17.31 -7.47
C LEU A 259 27.24 18.02 -6.16
N ALA A 260 27.13 19.35 -6.16
CA ALA A 260 26.69 20.11 -4.98
C ALA A 260 25.28 19.71 -4.48
N ARG A 261 24.33 19.35 -5.39
CA ARG A 261 23.01 18.84 -4.99
C ARG A 261 23.07 17.44 -4.41
N VAL A 262 23.94 16.59 -4.95
CA VAL A 262 24.18 15.26 -4.37
C VAL A 262 24.82 15.38 -2.99
N GLU A 263 25.84 16.25 -2.85
CA GLU A 263 26.49 16.54 -1.57
C GLU A 263 25.50 17.06 -0.53
N GLU A 264 24.66 18.04 -0.89
CA GLU A 264 23.62 18.57 -0.01
C GLU A 264 22.70 17.46 0.51
N ALA A 265 22.18 16.61 -0.39
CA ALA A 265 21.27 15.53 -0.05
C ALA A 265 21.93 14.49 0.89
N VAL A 266 23.16 14.06 0.62
CA VAL A 266 23.83 13.06 1.45
C VAL A 266 24.25 13.65 2.80
N ARG A 267 24.59 14.94 2.87
CA ARG A 267 24.86 15.66 4.14
C ARG A 267 23.60 15.81 5.00
N ALA A 268 22.49 16.18 4.40
CA ALA A 268 21.20 16.20 5.07
C ALA A 268 20.81 14.81 5.63
N GLY A 269 21.26 13.73 4.96
CA GLY A 269 21.15 12.35 5.44
C GLY A 269 22.19 11.90 6.46
N GLY A 270 23.04 12.83 6.96
CA GLY A 270 23.99 12.58 8.04
C GLY A 270 25.38 12.08 7.59
N LEU A 271 25.70 12.09 6.30
CA LEU A 271 27.08 11.78 5.83
C LEU A 271 27.91 13.08 5.80
N PRO A 272 29.09 13.13 6.42
CA PRO A 272 29.90 14.35 6.49
C PRO A 272 30.74 14.58 5.23
N VAL A 273 30.14 14.43 4.04
CA VAL A 273 30.79 14.64 2.75
C VAL A 273 30.98 16.13 2.49
N ARG A 274 32.20 16.54 2.10
CA ARG A 274 32.53 17.91 1.68
C ARG A 274 33.38 17.89 0.41
N GLY A 275 33.09 18.86 -0.47
CA GLY A 275 33.82 19.01 -1.72
C GLY A 275 33.71 17.74 -2.58
N LEU A 276 32.51 17.23 -2.77
CA LEU A 276 32.25 16.01 -3.53
C LEU A 276 32.82 16.13 -4.95
N ARG A 277 33.73 15.23 -5.32
CA ARG A 277 34.46 15.21 -6.62
C ARG A 277 34.05 14.03 -7.48
N SER A 278 33.74 12.89 -6.85
CA SER A 278 33.38 11.68 -7.60
C SER A 278 32.25 10.91 -6.93
N LEU A 279 31.51 10.21 -7.76
CA LEU A 279 30.45 9.29 -7.39
C LEU A 279 30.50 8.12 -8.36
N GLU A 280 30.58 6.89 -7.84
CA GLU A 280 30.65 5.68 -8.64
C GLU A 280 29.85 4.53 -8.02
N VAL A 281 29.38 3.60 -8.84
CA VAL A 281 28.78 2.34 -8.36
C VAL A 281 29.93 1.40 -8.04
N ALA A 282 30.16 1.14 -6.74
CA ALA A 282 31.23 0.28 -6.24
C ALA A 282 30.87 -1.21 -6.27
N GLU A 283 29.57 -1.53 -6.17
CA GLU A 283 29.06 -2.91 -6.19
C GLU A 283 27.65 -2.97 -6.75
N THR A 284 27.35 -4.01 -7.52
CA THR A 284 26.03 -4.29 -8.07
C THR A 284 25.50 -5.64 -7.61
N SER A 285 24.18 -5.77 -7.50
CA SER A 285 23.49 -7.02 -7.27
C SER A 285 23.44 -7.88 -8.55
N GLU A 286 22.91 -9.11 -8.42
CA GLU A 286 22.62 -9.98 -9.58
C GLU A 286 21.60 -9.36 -10.55
N SER A 287 20.75 -8.43 -10.08
CA SER A 287 19.82 -7.68 -10.91
C SER A 287 20.46 -6.51 -11.66
N GLY A 288 21.76 -6.24 -11.41
CA GLY A 288 22.49 -5.09 -11.93
C GLY A 288 22.26 -3.78 -11.17
N ARG A 289 21.51 -3.81 -10.06
CA ARG A 289 21.26 -2.60 -9.24
C ARG A 289 22.43 -2.26 -8.36
N ALA A 290 22.66 -0.96 -8.17
CA ALA A 290 23.70 -0.44 -7.28
C ALA A 290 23.41 -0.87 -5.83
N LEU A 291 24.22 -1.80 -5.31
CA LEU A 291 24.25 -2.20 -3.90
C LEU A 291 25.01 -1.19 -3.08
N ARG A 292 26.20 -0.80 -3.53
CA ARG A 292 27.02 0.23 -2.91
C ARG A 292 27.41 1.30 -3.91
N VAL A 293 27.33 2.52 -3.44
CA VAL A 293 27.78 3.72 -4.15
C VAL A 293 28.85 4.36 -3.30
N ARG A 294 29.99 4.67 -3.94
CA ARG A 294 31.14 5.34 -3.33
C ARG A 294 31.14 6.81 -3.71
N LEU A 295 31.33 7.66 -2.71
CA LEU A 295 31.49 9.10 -2.86
C LEU A 295 32.88 9.49 -2.39
N SER A 296 33.64 10.28 -3.18
CA SER A 296 34.94 10.82 -2.76
C SER A 296 34.91 12.35 -2.81
N GLY A 297 35.36 12.96 -1.74
CA GLY A 297 35.45 14.41 -1.57
C GLY A 297 36.76 14.84 -0.95
N ASP A 298 36.83 16.08 -0.47
CA ASP A 298 38.06 16.67 0.07
C ASP A 298 38.56 15.97 1.34
N GLU A 299 37.64 15.46 2.16
CA GLU A 299 37.95 14.90 3.49
C GLU A 299 37.97 13.36 3.51
N GLY A 300 37.81 12.70 2.34
CA GLY A 300 37.86 11.25 2.27
C GLY A 300 36.83 10.60 1.34
N THR A 301 36.58 9.33 1.64
CA THR A 301 35.66 8.49 0.85
C THR A 301 34.62 7.88 1.77
N TRP A 302 33.36 7.86 1.30
CA TRP A 302 32.20 7.31 2.01
C TRP A 302 31.48 6.32 1.12
N GLU A 303 30.84 5.35 1.74
CA GLU A 303 29.97 4.41 1.03
C GLU A 303 28.56 4.41 1.63
N LEU A 304 27.57 4.28 0.77
CA LEU A 304 26.18 4.10 1.15
C LEU A 304 25.49 3.14 0.16
N SER A 305 24.36 2.55 0.57
CA SER A 305 23.60 1.71 -0.36
C SER A 305 22.95 2.57 -1.46
N GLY A 306 22.79 1.99 -2.65
CA GLY A 306 22.06 2.64 -3.75
C GLY A 306 20.65 3.01 -3.34
N HIS A 307 20.00 2.18 -2.51
CA HIS A 307 18.68 2.48 -1.96
C HIS A 307 18.69 3.72 -1.05
N ARG A 308 19.69 3.86 -0.18
CA ARG A 308 19.84 5.05 0.67
C ARG A 308 20.10 6.30 -0.18
N LEU A 309 20.96 6.21 -1.20
CA LEU A 309 21.19 7.33 -2.13
C LEU A 309 19.88 7.74 -2.80
N ARG A 310 19.09 6.77 -3.30
CA ARG A 310 17.78 7.02 -3.90
C ARG A 310 16.84 7.72 -2.92
N SER A 311 16.77 7.27 -1.68
CA SER A 311 15.92 7.88 -0.66
C SER A 311 16.35 9.32 -0.34
N LEU A 312 17.64 9.61 -0.28
CA LEU A 312 18.18 10.95 0.01
C LEU A 312 17.96 11.94 -1.13
N LEU A 313 18.13 11.50 -2.38
CA LEU A 313 17.86 12.32 -3.56
C LEU A 313 16.38 12.50 -3.85
N GLY A 314 15.55 11.61 -3.32
CA GLY A 314 14.11 11.53 -3.57
C GLY A 314 13.76 10.45 -4.60
N PRO A 315 12.75 9.61 -4.30
CA PRO A 315 12.35 8.47 -5.14
C PRO A 315 11.77 8.87 -6.51
N ASP A 316 11.31 10.10 -6.65
CA ASP A 316 10.82 10.66 -7.91
C ASP A 316 11.94 11.30 -8.73
N VAL A 317 13.06 11.64 -8.10
CA VAL A 317 14.26 12.17 -8.75
C VAL A 317 15.12 11.03 -9.25
N LEU A 318 15.65 10.18 -8.34
CA LEU A 318 16.39 8.97 -8.70
C LEU A 318 15.43 7.78 -8.78
N ARG A 319 14.89 7.51 -9.96
CA ARG A 319 13.74 6.61 -10.18
C ARG A 319 13.93 5.18 -9.71
N SER A 320 15.13 4.63 -9.87
CA SER A 320 15.49 3.28 -9.42
C SER A 320 16.95 3.22 -8.99
N THR A 321 17.40 2.07 -8.47
CA THR A 321 18.80 1.78 -8.20
C THR A 321 19.50 1.04 -9.36
N LEU A 322 18.76 0.78 -10.46
CA LEU A 322 19.31 0.18 -11.67
C LEU A 322 19.85 1.29 -12.59
N PHE A 323 21.07 1.74 -12.32
CA PHE A 323 21.72 2.82 -13.06
C PHE A 323 23.22 2.66 -13.15
N THR A 324 23.82 3.30 -14.13
CA THR A 324 25.24 3.70 -14.18
C THR A 324 25.36 5.19 -13.90
N VAL A 325 26.52 5.65 -13.46
CA VAL A 325 26.76 7.08 -13.20
C VAL A 325 28.12 7.49 -13.73
N ARG A 326 28.19 8.69 -14.31
CA ARG A 326 29.43 9.37 -14.73
C ARG A 326 29.47 10.74 -14.10
N VAL A 327 30.68 11.20 -13.75
CA VAL A 327 30.90 12.54 -13.23
C VAL A 327 31.84 13.30 -14.18
N GLU A 328 31.33 14.36 -14.76
CA GLU A 328 32.09 15.24 -15.67
C GLU A 328 31.71 16.70 -15.39
N GLY A 329 32.69 17.60 -15.34
CA GLY A 329 32.47 19.04 -15.16
C GLY A 329 31.65 19.41 -13.91
N GLY A 330 31.77 18.63 -12.82
CA GLY A 330 31.00 18.87 -11.59
C GLY A 330 29.54 18.44 -11.66
N VAL A 331 29.17 17.65 -12.67
CA VAL A 331 27.81 17.10 -12.86
C VAL A 331 27.86 15.56 -12.81
N ALA A 332 27.00 14.96 -12.00
CA ALA A 332 26.75 13.53 -12.00
C ALA A 332 25.59 13.22 -12.97
N THR A 333 25.86 12.43 -14.01
CA THR A 333 24.87 11.95 -14.96
C THR A 333 24.57 10.49 -14.72
N PHE A 334 23.34 10.19 -14.31
CA PHE A 334 22.79 8.86 -14.09
C PHE A 334 22.06 8.40 -15.35
N GLU A 335 22.35 7.21 -15.84
CA GLU A 335 21.61 6.55 -16.91
C GLU A 335 21.02 5.25 -16.35
N GLY A 336 19.71 5.11 -16.36
CA GLY A 336 19.07 3.98 -15.68
C GLY A 336 17.82 3.45 -16.36
N ARG A 337 17.25 2.43 -15.73
CA ARG A 337 16.03 1.74 -16.16
C ARG A 337 15.12 1.45 -14.97
N GLY A 338 13.81 1.31 -15.23
CA GLY A 338 12.82 1.00 -14.21
C GLY A 338 12.48 2.16 -13.29
N TRP A 339 11.43 1.97 -12.48
CA TRP A 339 11.00 2.90 -11.43
C TRP A 339 10.47 2.15 -10.21
N GLY A 340 11.04 2.43 -9.05
CA GLY A 340 10.70 1.85 -7.76
C GLY A 340 11.87 1.11 -7.11
N HIS A 341 11.57 0.39 -6.03
CA HIS A 341 12.58 -0.38 -5.28
C HIS A 341 12.99 -1.70 -5.97
N GLY A 342 12.22 -2.15 -6.97
CA GLY A 342 12.53 -3.33 -7.77
C GLY A 342 12.08 -4.66 -7.18
N VAL A 343 11.58 -4.74 -5.96
CA VAL A 343 11.22 -6.00 -5.27
C VAL A 343 9.75 -6.36 -5.49
N GLY A 344 9.45 -7.66 -5.71
CA GLY A 344 8.10 -8.18 -5.88
C GLY A 344 7.47 -7.80 -7.22
N LEU A 345 6.15 -7.53 -7.25
CA LEU A 345 5.39 -7.31 -8.49
C LEU A 345 5.83 -6.04 -9.22
N SER A 346 6.25 -6.20 -10.49
CA SER A 346 6.44 -5.11 -11.45
C SER A 346 5.13 -4.84 -12.18
N GLN A 347 4.57 -3.64 -12.03
CA GLN A 347 3.26 -3.29 -12.62
C GLN A 347 3.33 -3.29 -14.16
N TRP A 348 4.37 -2.72 -14.76
CA TRP A 348 4.56 -2.77 -16.22
C TRP A 348 4.83 -4.18 -16.73
N GLY A 349 5.57 -5.00 -15.97
CA GLY A 349 5.77 -6.40 -16.30
C GLY A 349 4.46 -7.20 -16.23
N ALA A 350 3.65 -7.00 -15.18
CA ALA A 350 2.31 -7.60 -15.06
C ALA A 350 1.40 -7.23 -16.24
N ARG A 351 1.44 -5.94 -16.69
CA ARG A 351 0.75 -5.51 -17.90
C ARG A 351 1.23 -6.28 -19.13
N GLY A 352 2.54 -6.38 -19.32
CA GLY A 352 3.11 -7.09 -20.47
C GLY A 352 2.82 -8.58 -20.49
N MET A 353 2.75 -9.23 -19.31
CA MET A 353 2.32 -10.63 -19.18
C MET A 353 0.85 -10.80 -19.49
N ALA A 354 -0.03 -9.93 -18.97
CA ALA A 354 -1.46 -9.96 -19.24
C ALA A 354 -1.77 -9.77 -20.73
N LEU A 355 -1.05 -8.87 -21.42
CA LEU A 355 -1.13 -8.71 -22.88
C LEU A 355 -0.73 -9.98 -23.65
N ARG A 356 0.05 -10.87 -23.04
CA ARG A 356 0.42 -12.19 -23.60
C ARG A 356 -0.49 -13.33 -23.14
N GLY A 357 -1.64 -12.99 -22.54
CA GLY A 357 -2.66 -13.96 -22.12
C GLY A 357 -2.37 -14.69 -20.80
N TRP A 358 -1.47 -14.16 -19.95
CA TRP A 358 -1.29 -14.70 -18.61
C TRP A 358 -2.44 -14.24 -17.72
N ASP A 359 -2.99 -15.17 -16.93
CA ASP A 359 -3.94 -14.86 -15.87
C ASP A 359 -3.23 -14.24 -14.63
N PHE A 360 -4.00 -13.64 -13.76
CA PHE A 360 -3.47 -12.96 -12.57
C PHE A 360 -2.75 -13.90 -11.60
N VAL A 361 -3.15 -15.18 -11.51
CA VAL A 361 -2.50 -16.17 -10.63
C VAL A 361 -1.11 -16.49 -11.14
N ARG A 362 -0.97 -16.69 -12.45
CA ARG A 362 0.33 -16.95 -13.10
C ARG A 362 1.25 -15.73 -12.98
N ILE A 363 0.72 -14.51 -13.17
CA ILE A 363 1.45 -13.25 -12.99
C ILE A 363 1.99 -13.16 -11.54
N LEU A 364 1.16 -13.36 -10.54
CA LEU A 364 1.53 -13.28 -9.14
C LEU A 364 2.61 -14.32 -8.75
N ARG A 365 2.45 -15.56 -9.20
CA ARG A 365 3.41 -16.65 -8.94
C ARG A 365 4.77 -16.44 -9.62
N HIS A 366 4.81 -15.64 -10.68
CA HIS A 366 6.07 -15.26 -11.30
C HIS A 366 6.88 -14.31 -10.40
N TYR A 367 6.24 -13.30 -9.81
CA TYR A 367 6.92 -12.29 -9.00
C TYR A 367 7.13 -12.70 -7.54
N TYR A 368 6.29 -13.59 -7.02
CA TYR A 368 6.38 -14.07 -5.64
C TYR A 368 6.65 -15.56 -5.61
N THR A 369 7.89 -15.93 -5.29
CA THR A 369 8.37 -17.31 -5.36
C THR A 369 7.68 -18.21 -4.34
N GLY A 370 7.15 -19.36 -4.79
CA GLY A 370 6.59 -20.39 -3.92
C GLY A 370 5.29 -20.02 -3.19
N VAL A 371 4.60 -18.97 -3.63
CA VAL A 371 3.33 -18.55 -3.01
C VAL A 371 2.12 -19.29 -3.53
N GLN A 372 1.07 -19.29 -2.72
CA GLN A 372 -0.27 -19.71 -3.08
C GLN A 372 -1.20 -18.49 -3.10
N VAL A 373 -2.15 -18.47 -4.05
CA VAL A 373 -3.27 -17.52 -4.08
C VAL A 373 -4.47 -18.24 -3.50
N ALA A 374 -4.93 -17.82 -2.35
CA ALA A 374 -6.00 -18.51 -1.60
C ALA A 374 -6.80 -17.50 -0.74
N LEU A 375 -7.92 -17.95 -0.22
CA LEU A 375 -8.62 -17.26 0.87
C LEU A 375 -7.78 -17.36 2.16
N PRO A 376 -7.81 -16.35 3.04
CA PRO A 376 -7.08 -16.36 4.32
C PRO A 376 -7.47 -17.50 5.24
#